data_37613039340d2bceea4ef69424a9431f
#
_entry.id   37613039340d2bceea4ef69424a9431f
#
_cell.length_a   1.000
_cell.length_b   1.000
_cell.length_c   1.000
_cell.angle_alpha   90.00
_cell.angle_beta   90.00
_cell.angle_gamma   90.00
#
_symmetry.space_group_name_H-M   'P 1'
#
loop_
_entity.id
_entity.type
_entity.pdbx_description
1 polymer ?
#
loop_
_entity_poly.entity_id
_entity_poly.type
_entity_poly.pdbx_seq_one_letter_code
_entity_poly.pdbx_strand_id
1 'polypeptide(L)'
;MVKPPYLLRHKDIAHISAGKLYIGDRRAFPETKRFVRISDPYQAADAITHGVTQGGGPLEVALMAMIFTRDLIRAGKLERTFATFVGVARSLSAVRPTNTTMRRTLDRLLSAYTNLDEAMERVEADVHTILAGFDRLYHRMGRLG
;
A
#
# COMPACT_ATOMS: atom_id res chain seq x y z
N MET A 1 -3.05 -14.63 -23.58
CA MET A 1 -2.36 -13.97 -22.46
C MET A 1 -2.80 -14.60 -21.14
N VAL A 2 -1.85 -15.05 -20.37
CA VAL A 2 -2.11 -15.68 -19.08
C VAL A 2 -2.36 -14.58 -18.04
N LYS A 3 -3.51 -14.63 -17.36
CA LYS A 3 -3.78 -13.70 -16.27
C LYS A 3 -2.91 -14.07 -15.07
N PRO A 4 -2.34 -13.09 -14.37
CA PRO A 4 -1.60 -13.38 -13.14
C PRO A 4 -2.54 -14.04 -12.12
N PRO A 5 -2.01 -14.85 -11.20
CA PRO A 5 -2.82 -15.39 -10.09
C PRO A 5 -3.52 -14.27 -9.32
N TYR A 6 -4.65 -14.59 -8.72
CA TYR A 6 -5.48 -13.62 -7.98
C TYR A 6 -4.64 -12.72 -7.06
N LEU A 7 -3.71 -13.31 -6.32
CA LEU A 7 -2.93 -12.58 -5.32
C LEU A 7 -1.83 -11.69 -5.92
N LEU A 8 -1.57 -11.79 -7.24
CA LEU A 8 -0.59 -10.94 -7.93
C LEU A 8 -1.24 -9.80 -8.71
N ARG A 9 -2.56 -9.71 -8.75
CA ARG A 9 -3.25 -8.58 -9.36
C ARG A 9 -3.35 -7.46 -8.35
N HIS A 10 -2.90 -6.27 -8.73
CA HIS A 10 -2.87 -5.12 -7.83
C HIS A 10 -4.23 -4.79 -7.23
N LYS A 11 -5.28 -4.76 -8.06
CA LYS A 11 -6.63 -4.44 -7.57
C LYS A 11 -7.18 -5.47 -6.58
N ASP A 12 -6.68 -6.71 -6.64
CA ASP A 12 -7.10 -7.77 -5.73
C ASP A 12 -6.31 -7.75 -4.43
N ILE A 13 -5.15 -7.10 -4.42
CA ILE A 13 -4.35 -6.90 -3.21
C ILE A 13 -4.85 -5.67 -2.47
N ALA A 14 -4.94 -4.54 -3.15
CA ALA A 14 -5.42 -3.29 -2.56
C ALA A 14 -5.91 -2.35 -3.65
N HIS A 15 -7.02 -1.66 -3.40
CA HIS A 15 -7.50 -0.62 -4.29
C HIS A 15 -8.33 0.41 -3.52
N ILE A 16 -8.43 1.61 -4.09
CA ILE A 16 -9.21 2.71 -3.52
C ILE A 16 -10.47 2.89 -4.37
N SER A 17 -11.62 2.93 -3.71
CA SER A 17 -12.90 3.13 -4.38
C SER A 17 -13.86 3.83 -3.42
N ALA A 18 -14.60 4.81 -3.96
CA ALA A 18 -15.62 5.55 -3.19
C ALA A 18 -15.09 6.09 -1.85
N GLY A 19 -13.84 6.58 -1.82
CA GLY A 19 -13.24 7.18 -0.64
C GLY A 19 -12.81 6.19 0.43
N LYS A 20 -12.71 4.89 0.08
CA LYS A 20 -12.26 3.84 1.01
C LYS A 20 -11.13 3.04 0.38
N LEU A 21 -10.26 2.50 1.21
CA LEU A 21 -9.23 1.55 0.81
C LEU A 21 -9.76 0.13 1.05
N TYR A 22 -9.67 -0.72 0.04
CA TYR A 22 -10.06 -2.12 0.12
C TYR A 22 -8.83 -2.99 0.04
N ILE A 23 -8.68 -3.90 1.00
CA ILE A 23 -7.53 -4.83 1.09
C ILE A 23 -8.07 -6.24 0.90
N GLY A 24 -7.51 -6.98 -0.08
CA GLY A 24 -7.89 -8.37 -0.31
C GLY A 24 -7.58 -9.22 0.92
N ASP A 25 -8.59 -9.92 1.45
CA ASP A 25 -8.46 -10.72 2.66
C ASP A 25 -7.93 -12.10 2.31
N ARG A 26 -6.64 -12.30 2.50
CA ARG A 26 -5.97 -13.56 2.23
C ARG A 26 -6.41 -14.69 3.16
N ARG A 27 -6.93 -14.36 4.33
CA ARG A 27 -7.38 -15.36 5.30
C ARG A 27 -8.58 -16.15 4.79
N ALA A 28 -9.38 -15.54 3.89
CA ALA A 28 -10.55 -16.16 3.29
C ALA A 28 -10.25 -16.91 1.99
N PHE A 29 -9.08 -16.65 1.39
CA PHE A 29 -8.68 -17.28 0.13
C PHE A 29 -8.24 -18.74 0.38
N PRO A 30 -8.51 -19.71 -0.53
CA PRO A 30 -9.13 -19.53 -1.84
C PRO A 30 -10.65 -19.68 -1.88
N GLU A 31 -11.29 -19.97 -0.78
CA GLU A 31 -12.71 -20.33 -0.76
C GLU A 31 -13.62 -19.16 -1.14
N THR A 32 -13.27 -17.93 -0.71
CA THR A 32 -14.01 -16.74 -1.08
C THR A 32 -13.06 -15.57 -1.34
N LYS A 33 -13.46 -14.69 -2.25
CA LYS A 33 -12.79 -13.41 -2.45
C LYS A 33 -13.46 -12.39 -1.56
N ARG A 34 -12.73 -11.93 -0.55
CA ARG A 34 -13.19 -10.92 0.39
C ARG A 34 -12.24 -9.75 0.42
N PHE A 35 -12.80 -8.58 0.73
CA PHE A 35 -12.02 -7.37 0.94
C PHE A 35 -12.34 -6.80 2.32
N VAL A 36 -11.30 -6.34 2.99
CA VAL A 36 -11.44 -5.58 4.22
C VAL A 36 -11.51 -4.10 3.82
N ARG A 37 -12.57 -3.41 4.22
CA ARG A 37 -12.76 -2.00 3.92
C ARG A 37 -12.11 -1.14 5.01
N ILE A 38 -11.25 -0.24 4.60
CA ILE A 38 -10.47 0.63 5.48
C ILE A 38 -10.98 2.06 5.34
N SER A 39 -11.35 2.68 6.45
CA SER A 39 -11.79 4.08 6.50
C SER A 39 -10.71 5.02 7.02
N ASP A 40 -9.70 4.49 7.70
CA ASP A 40 -8.61 5.21 8.31
C ASP A 40 -7.31 4.49 7.96
N PRO A 41 -6.26 5.19 7.50
CA PRO A 41 -5.03 4.52 7.06
C PRO A 41 -4.32 3.74 8.17
N TYR A 42 -4.54 4.08 9.45
CA TYR A 42 -3.99 3.30 10.56
C TYR A 42 -4.61 1.90 10.64
N GLN A 43 -5.82 1.72 10.14
CA GLN A 43 -6.44 0.40 10.03
C GLN A 43 -5.70 -0.49 9.03
N ALA A 44 -5.00 0.09 8.07
CA ALA A 44 -4.15 -0.68 7.15
C ALA A 44 -3.01 -1.35 7.92
N ALA A 45 -2.40 -0.66 8.88
CA ALA A 45 -1.39 -1.24 9.75
C ALA A 45 -1.96 -2.42 10.55
N ASP A 46 -3.16 -2.28 11.09
CA ASP A 46 -3.85 -3.36 11.80
C ASP A 46 -4.10 -4.56 10.90
N ALA A 47 -4.54 -4.32 9.67
CA ALA A 47 -4.78 -5.39 8.70
C ALA A 47 -3.50 -6.17 8.40
N ILE A 48 -2.38 -5.49 8.23
CA ILE A 48 -1.09 -6.14 8.01
C ILE A 48 -0.71 -6.97 9.26
N THR A 49 -0.87 -6.39 10.44
CA THR A 49 -0.57 -7.06 11.71
C THR A 49 -1.35 -8.36 11.87
N HIS A 50 -2.62 -8.37 11.49
CA HIS A 50 -3.51 -9.52 11.65
C HIS A 50 -3.50 -10.49 10.47
N GLY A 51 -2.57 -10.33 9.54
CA GLY A 51 -2.38 -11.27 8.45
C GLY A 51 -3.46 -11.24 7.38
N VAL A 52 -4.20 -10.13 7.26
CA VAL A 52 -5.19 -9.94 6.20
C VAL A 52 -4.50 -10.07 4.84
N THR A 53 -3.28 -9.57 4.72
CA THR A 53 -2.45 -9.69 3.54
C THR A 53 -1.13 -10.37 3.90
N GLN A 54 -0.54 -11.10 2.96
CA GLN A 54 0.67 -11.88 3.17
C GLN A 54 1.58 -11.82 1.94
N GLY A 55 2.80 -12.37 2.06
CA GLY A 55 3.76 -12.39 0.96
C GLY A 55 4.20 -10.98 0.57
N GLY A 56 4.05 -10.62 -0.69
CA GLY A 56 4.33 -9.27 -1.18
C GLY A 56 3.22 -8.26 -0.93
N GLY A 57 2.05 -8.72 -0.46
CA GLY A 57 0.88 -7.89 -0.25
C GLY A 57 1.06 -6.76 0.77
N PRO A 58 1.74 -6.98 1.92
CA PRO A 58 1.94 -5.91 2.90
C PRO A 58 2.59 -4.66 2.33
N LEU A 59 3.58 -4.80 1.47
CA LEU A 59 4.24 -3.65 0.84
C LEU A 59 3.26 -2.89 -0.06
N GLU A 60 2.51 -3.61 -0.88
CA GLU A 60 1.55 -2.97 -1.78
C GLU A 60 0.44 -2.28 -1.00
N VAL A 61 -0.07 -2.91 0.06
CA VAL A 61 -1.07 -2.30 0.94
C VAL A 61 -0.52 -1.02 1.57
N ALA A 62 0.74 -1.05 2.05
CA ALA A 62 1.35 0.13 2.65
C ALA A 62 1.46 1.28 1.63
N LEU A 63 1.88 1.00 0.41
CA LEU A 63 1.99 2.01 -0.64
C LEU A 63 0.61 2.59 -1.00
N MET A 64 -0.39 1.75 -1.15
CA MET A 64 -1.75 2.21 -1.43
C MET A 64 -2.32 3.01 -0.26
N ALA A 65 -1.96 2.67 0.98
CA ALA A 65 -2.37 3.43 2.15
C ALA A 65 -1.82 4.85 2.14
N MET A 66 -0.66 5.08 1.51
CA MET A 66 -0.12 6.44 1.39
C MET A 66 -0.94 7.28 0.41
N ILE A 67 -1.39 6.70 -0.69
CA ILE A 67 -2.31 7.39 -1.61
C ILE A 67 -3.63 7.69 -0.90
N PHE A 68 -4.14 6.72 -0.17
CA PHE A 68 -5.37 6.86 0.61
C PHE A 68 -5.24 7.98 1.65
N THR A 69 -4.10 8.09 2.32
CA THR A 69 -3.80 9.15 3.28
C THR A 69 -3.89 10.52 2.58
N ARG A 70 -3.31 10.65 1.40
CA ARG A 70 -3.43 11.87 0.60
C ARG A 70 -4.90 12.21 0.33
N ASP A 71 -5.69 11.21 -0.06
CA ASP A 71 -7.10 11.42 -0.38
C ASP A 71 -7.88 11.89 0.85
N LEU A 72 -7.61 11.33 2.02
CA LEU A 72 -8.28 11.73 3.26
C LEU A 72 -7.86 13.13 3.72
N ILE A 73 -6.59 13.48 3.55
CA ILE A 73 -6.12 14.85 3.85
C ILE A 73 -6.82 15.84 2.91
N ARG A 74 -6.88 15.51 1.63
CA ARG A 74 -7.54 16.36 0.62
C ARG A 74 -9.02 16.54 0.91
N ALA A 75 -9.68 15.51 1.41
CA ALA A 75 -11.09 15.54 1.77
C ALA A 75 -11.37 16.18 3.13
N GLY A 76 -10.33 16.60 3.85
CA GLY A 76 -10.48 17.20 5.17
C GLY A 76 -10.77 16.22 6.29
N LYS A 77 -10.54 14.92 6.06
CA LYS A 77 -10.80 13.85 7.04
C LYS A 77 -9.59 13.54 7.92
N LEU A 78 -8.43 14.01 7.53
CA LEU A 78 -7.20 13.93 8.31
C LEU A 78 -6.57 15.32 8.38
N GLU A 79 -5.81 15.55 9.43
CA GLU A 79 -5.10 16.82 9.61
C GLU A 79 -4.14 17.09 8.45
N ARG A 80 -4.18 18.30 7.91
CA ARG A 80 -3.38 18.69 6.74
C ARG A 80 -1.99 19.14 7.18
N THR A 81 -1.18 18.18 7.62
CA THR A 81 0.22 18.43 8.01
C THR A 81 1.11 17.34 7.44
N PHE A 82 2.38 17.69 7.22
CA PHE A 82 3.37 16.70 6.78
C PHE A 82 3.58 15.64 7.87
N ALA A 83 3.49 16.04 9.15
CA ALA A 83 3.62 15.10 10.26
C ALA A 83 2.56 14.01 10.21
N THR A 84 1.32 14.33 9.81
CA THR A 84 0.26 13.33 9.63
C THR A 84 0.63 12.33 8.54
N PHE A 85 1.11 12.81 7.40
CA PHE A 85 1.52 11.96 6.28
C PHE A 85 2.68 11.04 6.70
N VAL A 86 3.71 11.60 7.30
CA VAL A 86 4.88 10.85 7.78
C VAL A 86 4.48 9.86 8.88
N GLY A 87 3.59 10.27 9.77
CA GLY A 87 3.12 9.43 10.87
C GLY A 87 2.44 8.15 10.40
N VAL A 88 1.63 8.22 9.35
CA VAL A 88 1.03 7.03 8.75
C VAL A 88 2.11 6.09 8.22
N ALA A 89 3.08 6.62 7.47
CA ALA A 89 4.15 5.79 6.92
C ALA A 89 4.97 5.11 8.02
N ARG A 90 5.23 5.82 9.11
CA ARG A 90 5.97 5.24 10.25
C ARG A 90 5.18 4.14 10.94
N SER A 91 3.85 4.30 11.08
CA SER A 91 3.02 3.26 11.67
C SER A 91 3.00 2.00 10.81
N LEU A 92 2.99 2.16 9.48
CA LEU A 92 3.05 1.04 8.56
C LEU A 92 4.40 0.33 8.62
N SER A 93 5.49 1.07 8.71
CA SER A 93 6.83 0.50 8.81
C SER A 93 7.03 -0.29 10.09
N ALA A 94 6.34 0.08 11.16
CA ALA A 94 6.53 -0.52 12.48
C ALA A 94 5.83 -1.88 12.66
N VAL A 95 4.81 -2.19 11.84
CA VAL A 95 4.00 -3.40 12.05
C VAL A 95 4.74 -4.69 11.69
N ARG A 96 5.78 -4.60 10.87
CA ARG A 96 6.63 -5.74 10.52
C ARG A 96 8.10 -5.32 10.57
N PRO A 97 8.69 -5.28 11.78
CA PRO A 97 10.07 -4.78 11.92
C PRO A 97 11.10 -5.60 11.13
N THR A 98 10.81 -6.88 10.86
CA THR A 98 11.68 -7.74 10.07
C THR A 98 11.53 -7.55 8.56
N ASN A 99 10.50 -6.83 8.11
CA ASN A 99 10.30 -6.56 6.69
C ASN A 99 11.08 -5.32 6.28
N THR A 100 12.37 -5.52 6.01
CA THR A 100 13.27 -4.41 5.66
C THR A 100 12.94 -3.80 4.30
N THR A 101 12.40 -4.58 3.36
CA THR A 101 12.01 -4.07 2.03
C THR A 101 10.90 -3.05 2.18
N MET A 102 9.87 -3.34 2.97
CA MET A 102 8.77 -2.42 3.17
C MET A 102 9.24 -1.11 3.81
N ARG A 103 10.06 -1.21 4.87
CA ARG A 103 10.58 -0.03 5.55
C ARG A 103 11.46 0.81 4.63
N ARG A 104 12.38 0.18 3.90
CA ARG A 104 13.25 0.90 2.95
C ARG A 104 12.46 1.58 1.86
N THR A 105 11.42 0.92 1.32
CA THR A 105 10.61 1.48 0.26
C THR A 105 9.83 2.69 0.76
N LEU A 106 9.22 2.60 1.95
CA LEU A 106 8.52 3.73 2.54
C LEU A 106 9.47 4.88 2.88
N ASP A 107 10.65 4.58 3.42
CA ASP A 107 11.65 5.61 3.73
C ASP A 107 12.11 6.33 2.45
N ARG A 108 12.33 5.57 1.38
CA ARG A 108 12.73 6.15 0.09
C ARG A 108 11.62 7.03 -0.49
N LEU A 109 10.37 6.58 -0.37
CA LEU A 109 9.22 7.37 -0.82
C LEU A 109 9.17 8.71 -0.07
N LEU A 110 9.26 8.66 1.27
CA LEU A 110 9.20 9.86 2.09
C LEU A 110 10.37 10.81 1.86
N SER A 111 11.56 10.26 1.63
CA SER A 111 12.77 11.08 1.43
C SER A 111 12.71 11.89 0.15
N ALA A 112 11.82 11.54 -0.77
CA ALA A 112 11.62 12.30 -2.01
C ALA A 112 10.85 13.60 -1.78
N TYR A 113 10.23 13.79 -0.61
CA TYR A 113 9.36 14.92 -0.31
C TYR A 113 9.96 15.78 0.79
N THR A 114 9.95 17.10 0.60
CA THR A 114 10.41 18.06 1.60
C THR A 114 9.25 18.67 2.39
N ASN A 115 8.03 18.58 1.88
CA ASN A 115 6.85 19.16 2.51
C ASN A 115 5.59 18.41 2.06
N LEU A 116 4.46 18.75 2.71
CA LEU A 116 3.18 18.09 2.44
C LEU A 116 2.70 18.33 1.00
N ASP A 117 2.83 19.54 0.48
CA ASP A 117 2.32 19.86 -0.86
C ASP A 117 2.99 18.98 -1.91
N GLU A 118 4.29 18.78 -1.79
CA GLU A 118 5.06 17.92 -2.68
C GLU A 118 4.59 16.47 -2.58
N ALA A 119 4.41 15.98 -1.36
CA ALA A 119 3.90 14.63 -1.12
C ALA A 119 2.50 14.44 -1.71
N MET A 120 1.61 15.40 -1.47
CA MET A 120 0.23 15.36 -1.97
C MET A 120 0.18 15.29 -3.49
N GLU A 121 1.06 16.04 -4.14
CA GLU A 121 1.09 16.13 -5.61
C GLU A 121 1.68 14.88 -6.25
N ARG A 122 2.69 14.26 -5.62
CA ARG A 122 3.52 13.26 -6.27
C ARG A 122 3.31 11.83 -5.81
N VAL A 123 2.68 11.62 -4.64
CA VAL A 123 2.63 10.28 -4.02
C VAL A 123 1.97 9.23 -4.93
N GLU A 124 0.90 9.57 -5.62
CA GLU A 124 0.19 8.62 -6.47
C GLU A 124 1.07 8.13 -7.62
N ALA A 125 1.68 9.06 -8.35
CA ALA A 125 2.56 8.71 -9.46
C ALA A 125 3.77 7.92 -8.98
N ASP A 126 4.36 8.31 -7.84
CA ASP A 126 5.54 7.63 -7.29
C ASP A 126 5.21 6.21 -6.84
N VAL A 127 4.04 6.01 -6.21
CA VAL A 127 3.59 4.66 -5.81
C VAL A 127 3.40 3.79 -7.05
N HIS A 128 2.73 4.31 -8.09
CA HIS A 128 2.53 3.53 -9.31
C HIS A 128 3.86 3.18 -10.00
N THR A 129 4.83 4.08 -9.96
CA THR A 129 6.15 3.82 -10.50
C THR A 129 6.86 2.68 -9.74
N ILE A 130 6.75 2.70 -8.41
CA ILE A 130 7.34 1.64 -7.58
C ILE A 130 6.68 0.30 -7.86
N LEU A 131 5.34 0.27 -7.92
CA LEU A 131 4.61 -0.97 -8.20
C LEU A 131 4.92 -1.52 -9.58
N ALA A 132 5.04 -0.66 -10.59
CA ALA A 132 5.43 -1.08 -11.94
C ALA A 132 6.83 -1.68 -11.95
N GLY A 133 7.74 -1.16 -11.12
CA GLY A 133 9.08 -1.72 -10.97
C GLY A 133 9.05 -3.14 -10.42
N PHE A 134 8.21 -3.40 -9.43
CA PHE A 134 8.04 -4.75 -8.89
C PHE A 134 7.42 -5.70 -9.91
N ASP A 135 6.43 -5.23 -10.68
CA ASP A 135 5.83 -6.05 -11.74
C ASP A 135 6.87 -6.50 -12.76
N ARG A 136 7.75 -5.61 -13.17
CA ARG A 136 8.83 -5.95 -14.11
C ARG A 136 9.77 -7.00 -13.52
N LEU A 137 10.09 -6.89 -12.24
CA LEU A 137 10.94 -7.85 -11.55
C LEU A 137 10.28 -9.23 -11.49
N TYR A 138 9.00 -9.29 -11.09
CA TYR A 138 8.27 -10.55 -11.03
C TYR A 138 8.15 -11.20 -12.40
N HIS A 139 7.89 -10.42 -13.43
CA HIS A 139 7.80 -10.93 -14.80
C HIS A 139 9.12 -11.54 -15.25
N ARG A 140 10.23 -10.88 -14.91
CA ARG A 140 11.58 -11.38 -15.23
C ARG A 140 11.88 -12.68 -14.48
N MET A 141 11.52 -12.77 -13.21
CA MET A 141 11.70 -13.97 -12.41
C MET A 141 10.88 -15.14 -12.96
N GLY A 142 9.64 -14.86 -13.40
CA GLY A 142 8.79 -15.86 -14.03
C GLY A 142 9.38 -16.47 -15.28
N ARG A 143 10.14 -15.69 -16.05
CA ARG A 143 10.83 -16.19 -17.25
C ARG A 143 12.01 -17.09 -16.91
N LEU A 144 12.66 -16.85 -15.79
CA LEU A 144 13.82 -17.61 -15.35
C LEU A 144 13.43 -18.88 -14.58
N GLY A 145 12.23 -18.91 -14.08
CA GLY A 145 11.70 -20.06 -13.38
C GLY A 145 10.98 -20.99 -14.32
#